data_cfc203885234a97c7054bd782d54505b
#
_entry.id   cfc203885234a97c7054bd782d54505b
#
_cell.length_a   1.000
_cell.length_b   1.000
_cell.length_c   1.000
_cell.angle_alpha   90.00
_cell.angle_beta   90.00
_cell.angle_gamma   90.00
#
_symmetry.space_group_name_H-M   'P 1'
#
loop_
_entity.id
_entity.type
_entity.pdbx_description
1 polymer ?
#
loop_
_entity_poly.entity_id
_entity_poly.type
_entity_poly.pdbx_seq_one_letter_code
_entity_poly.pdbx_strand_id
1 'polypeptide(L)'
;MSDGMTTDERNAIERFPLVAEEYCRLIDDCGKYNRKQLVQELAVHLARLCEVAVRLPTVEPATVGIDHTAEAVAAHTEEWARLSGNLWQIFGKLDRHWEVFDPTENEEPVSCSLASDIAEIYLDLKDALKLPKSGAALNDIHWEWRFDFHEHWSRHASSALKVMLHISDLA
;
A
#
# COMPACT_ATOMS: atom_id res chain seq x y z
N MET A 1 12.51 -9.35 24.52
CA MET A 1 12.21 -7.99 24.97
C MET A 1 10.87 -7.57 24.33
N SER A 2 9.74 -7.89 24.99
CA SER A 2 8.37 -7.58 24.50
C SER A 2 7.53 -6.88 25.58
N ASP A 3 8.15 -6.29 26.60
CA ASP A 3 7.50 -5.83 27.82
C ASP A 3 6.81 -4.46 27.74
N GLY A 4 6.75 -3.82 26.56
CA GLY A 4 6.10 -2.51 26.42
C GLY A 4 4.99 -2.44 25.36
N MET A 5 4.83 -3.50 24.56
CA MET A 5 3.91 -3.49 23.41
C MET A 5 2.45 -3.75 23.87
N THR A 6 1.53 -2.90 23.41
CA THR A 6 0.10 -3.04 23.68
C THR A 6 -0.49 -4.28 22.99
N THR A 7 -1.69 -4.68 23.41
CA THR A 7 -2.44 -5.77 22.76
C THR A 7 -2.76 -5.40 21.29
N ASP A 8 -3.10 -4.15 21.03
CA ASP A 8 -3.46 -3.69 19.68
C ASP A 8 -2.25 -3.71 18.74
N GLU A 9 -1.07 -3.32 19.22
CA GLU A 9 0.17 -3.40 18.45
C GLU A 9 0.56 -4.86 18.14
N ARG A 10 0.43 -5.78 19.09
CA ARG A 10 0.66 -7.21 18.84
C ARG A 10 -0.29 -7.77 17.79
N ASN A 11 -1.57 -7.45 17.91
CA ASN A 11 -2.57 -7.84 16.93
C ASN A 11 -2.28 -7.25 15.54
N ALA A 12 -1.78 -6.00 15.47
CA ALA A 12 -1.42 -5.37 14.20
C ALA A 12 -0.25 -6.10 13.53
N ILE A 13 0.80 -6.45 14.26
CA ILE A 13 1.93 -7.23 13.74
C ILE A 13 1.48 -8.58 13.17
N GLU A 14 0.60 -9.30 13.89
CA GLU A 14 0.12 -10.60 13.43
C GLU A 14 -0.80 -10.49 12.21
N ARG A 15 -1.61 -9.44 12.13
CA ARG A 15 -2.59 -9.23 11.06
C ARG A 15 -2.02 -8.58 9.81
N PHE A 16 -0.99 -7.76 9.93
CA PHE A 16 -0.46 -6.99 8.80
C PHE A 16 -0.08 -7.87 7.59
N PRO A 17 0.73 -8.93 7.74
CA PRO A 17 1.06 -9.76 6.59
C PRO A 17 -0.17 -10.43 5.97
N LEU A 18 -1.19 -10.78 6.77
CA LEU A 18 -2.40 -11.43 6.26
C LEU A 18 -3.22 -10.48 5.38
N VAL A 19 -3.47 -9.26 5.86
CA VAL A 19 -4.23 -8.25 5.08
C VAL A 19 -3.44 -7.75 3.88
N ALA A 20 -2.10 -7.68 3.97
CA ALA A 20 -1.23 -7.35 2.86
C ALA A 20 -1.27 -8.44 1.77
N GLU A 21 -1.22 -9.73 2.15
CA GLU A 21 -1.37 -10.84 1.22
C GLU A 21 -2.75 -10.86 0.55
N GLU A 22 -3.83 -10.56 1.29
CA GLU A 22 -5.18 -10.46 0.74
C GLU A 22 -5.28 -9.35 -0.31
N TYR A 23 -4.72 -8.18 -0.02
CA TYR A 23 -4.67 -7.06 -0.97
C TYR A 23 -3.86 -7.44 -2.22
N CYS A 24 -2.66 -7.97 -2.07
CA CYS A 24 -1.83 -8.38 -3.20
C CYS A 24 -2.53 -9.43 -4.06
N ARG A 25 -3.19 -10.42 -3.46
CA ARG A 25 -3.95 -11.44 -4.18
C ARG A 25 -5.11 -10.85 -4.97
N LEU A 26 -5.82 -9.86 -4.42
CA LEU A 26 -6.89 -9.17 -5.16
C LEU A 26 -6.34 -8.49 -6.42
N ILE A 27 -5.16 -7.85 -6.33
CA ILE A 27 -4.49 -7.22 -7.47
C ILE A 27 -4.01 -8.26 -8.49
N ASP A 28 -3.39 -9.35 -8.02
CA ASP A 28 -2.96 -10.46 -8.91
C ASP A 28 -4.16 -11.05 -9.70
N ASP A 29 -5.34 -11.04 -9.09
CA ASP A 29 -6.60 -11.56 -9.63
C ASP A 29 -7.50 -10.49 -10.29
N CYS A 30 -7.05 -9.24 -10.43
CA CYS A 30 -7.89 -8.10 -10.84
C CYS A 30 -8.68 -8.33 -12.14
N GLY A 31 -8.11 -9.08 -13.08
CA GLY A 31 -8.78 -9.44 -14.34
C GLY A 31 -10.02 -10.36 -14.20
N LYS A 32 -10.26 -10.93 -13.01
CA LYS A 32 -11.45 -11.77 -12.73
C LYS A 32 -12.68 -10.96 -12.33
N TYR A 33 -12.50 -9.66 -12.07
CA TYR A 33 -13.54 -8.75 -11.58
C TYR A 33 -14.01 -7.82 -12.70
N ASN A 34 -15.28 -7.45 -12.72
CA ASN A 34 -15.68 -6.26 -13.45
C ASN A 34 -15.23 -5.01 -12.67
N ARG A 35 -15.21 -3.84 -13.34
CA ARG A 35 -14.74 -2.60 -12.74
C ARG A 35 -15.40 -2.28 -11.41
N LYS A 36 -16.72 -2.36 -11.35
CA LYS A 36 -17.49 -2.04 -10.14
C LYS A 36 -17.11 -2.93 -8.96
N GLN A 37 -17.07 -4.24 -9.21
CA GLN A 37 -16.65 -5.21 -8.20
C GLN A 37 -15.22 -4.94 -7.72
N LEU A 38 -14.29 -4.70 -8.66
CA LEU A 38 -12.90 -4.43 -8.32
C LEU A 38 -12.78 -3.17 -7.45
N VAL A 39 -13.44 -2.07 -7.81
CA VAL A 39 -13.43 -0.82 -7.03
C VAL A 39 -13.95 -1.06 -5.61
N GLN A 40 -15.04 -1.80 -5.45
CA GLN A 40 -15.63 -2.11 -4.14
C GLN A 40 -14.71 -2.99 -3.29
N GLU A 41 -14.17 -4.06 -3.85
CA GLU A 41 -13.25 -4.96 -3.14
C GLU A 41 -11.94 -4.25 -2.76
N LEU A 42 -11.37 -3.46 -3.66
CA LEU A 42 -10.18 -2.65 -3.37
C LEU A 42 -10.41 -1.68 -2.23
N ALA A 43 -11.54 -0.97 -2.21
CA ALA A 43 -11.86 -0.05 -1.14
C ALA A 43 -11.96 -0.77 0.22
N VAL A 44 -12.57 -1.95 0.27
CA VAL A 44 -12.68 -2.76 1.50
C VAL A 44 -11.31 -3.24 1.97
N HIS A 45 -10.50 -3.82 1.06
CA HIS A 45 -9.18 -4.34 1.41
C HIS A 45 -8.23 -3.22 1.84
N LEU A 46 -8.25 -2.09 1.14
CA LEU A 46 -7.40 -0.94 1.46
C LEU A 46 -7.77 -0.31 2.81
N ALA A 47 -9.07 -0.19 3.12
CA ALA A 47 -9.51 0.29 4.43
C ALA A 47 -9.06 -0.64 5.58
N ARG A 48 -9.13 -1.97 5.38
CA ARG A 48 -8.63 -2.96 6.36
C ARG A 48 -7.11 -2.88 6.51
N LEU A 49 -6.39 -2.70 5.42
CA LEU A 49 -4.94 -2.55 5.43
C LEU A 49 -4.51 -1.31 6.22
N CYS A 50 -5.13 -0.15 5.96
CA CYS A 50 -4.88 1.08 6.71
C CYS A 50 -5.24 0.93 8.19
N GLU A 51 -6.36 0.28 8.52
CA GLU A 51 -6.79 0.02 9.92
C GLU A 51 -5.73 -0.75 10.70
N VAL A 52 -5.06 -1.71 10.08
CA VAL A 52 -3.99 -2.50 10.70
C VAL A 52 -2.68 -1.72 10.71
N ALA A 53 -2.29 -1.11 9.59
CA ALA A 53 -0.99 -0.45 9.45
C ALA A 53 -0.81 0.75 10.40
N VAL A 54 -1.87 1.53 10.63
CA VAL A 54 -1.84 2.67 11.56
C VAL A 54 -1.55 2.26 13.02
N ARG A 55 -1.75 0.98 13.37
CA ARG A 55 -1.49 0.42 14.71
C ARG A 55 -0.16 -0.33 14.82
N LEU A 56 0.63 -0.36 13.76
CA LEU A 56 1.98 -0.95 13.83
C LEU A 56 2.82 -0.22 14.89
N PRO A 57 3.59 -0.94 15.72
CA PRO A 57 4.32 -0.35 16.84
C PRO A 57 5.45 0.56 16.37
N THR A 58 5.74 1.57 17.18
CA THR A 58 6.99 2.32 17.05
C THR A 58 8.11 1.52 17.71
N VAL A 59 9.06 1.05 16.92
CA VAL A 59 10.22 0.29 17.37
C VAL A 59 11.51 0.91 16.83
N GLU A 60 12.61 0.71 17.54
CA GLU A 60 13.93 1.11 17.04
C GLU A 60 14.51 -0.02 16.17
N PRO A 61 14.99 0.27 14.95
CA PRO A 61 15.63 -0.74 14.13
C PRO A 61 16.97 -1.17 14.73
N ALA A 62 17.33 -2.43 14.55
CA ALA A 62 18.63 -2.94 14.98
C ALA A 62 19.73 -2.61 13.96
N THR A 63 19.36 -2.49 12.68
CA THR A 63 20.26 -2.11 11.57
C THR A 63 19.68 -0.92 10.82
N VAL A 64 20.53 -0.18 10.12
CA VAL A 64 20.09 1.01 9.35
C VAL A 64 19.89 0.62 7.90
N GLY A 65 18.63 0.68 7.45
CA GLY A 65 18.24 0.67 6.04
C GLY A 65 18.39 -0.68 5.31
N ILE A 66 17.47 -0.95 4.41
CA ILE A 66 17.60 -2.00 3.40
C ILE A 66 18.23 -1.36 2.16
N ASP A 67 19.35 -1.89 1.70
CA ASP A 67 20.05 -1.39 0.53
C ASP A 67 19.34 -1.88 -0.74
N HIS A 68 18.79 -0.95 -1.53
CA HIS A 68 18.15 -1.26 -2.79
C HIS A 68 19.19 -1.27 -3.93
N THR A 69 19.42 -2.43 -4.52
CA THR A 69 20.32 -2.52 -5.69
C THR A 69 19.68 -1.88 -6.91
N ALA A 70 20.53 -1.43 -7.87
CA ALA A 70 20.05 -0.85 -9.14
C ALA A 70 19.17 -1.83 -9.93
N GLU A 71 19.46 -3.14 -9.86
CA GLU A 71 18.64 -4.18 -10.47
C GLU A 71 17.26 -4.31 -9.81
N ALA A 72 17.18 -4.20 -8.49
CA ALA A 72 15.92 -4.23 -7.77
C ALA A 72 15.04 -3.01 -8.13
N VAL A 73 15.64 -1.82 -8.23
CA VAL A 73 14.95 -0.59 -8.66
C VAL A 73 14.43 -0.70 -10.09
N ALA A 74 15.24 -1.25 -11.01
CA ALA A 74 14.83 -1.45 -12.41
C ALA A 74 13.66 -2.44 -12.53
N ALA A 75 13.74 -3.58 -11.84
CA ALA A 75 12.67 -4.58 -11.81
C ALA A 75 11.37 -4.02 -11.21
N HIS A 76 11.46 -3.23 -10.14
CA HIS A 76 10.32 -2.53 -9.54
C HIS A 76 9.66 -1.57 -10.53
N THR A 77 10.44 -0.77 -11.25
CA THR A 77 9.94 0.18 -12.26
C THR A 77 9.21 -0.54 -13.40
N GLU A 78 9.75 -1.65 -13.89
CA GLU A 78 9.12 -2.45 -14.95
C GLU A 78 7.80 -3.08 -14.49
N GLU A 79 7.79 -3.66 -13.29
CA GLU A 79 6.57 -4.25 -12.72
C GLU A 79 5.50 -3.19 -12.45
N TRP A 80 5.89 -2.03 -11.94
CA TRP A 80 5.00 -0.89 -11.76
C TRP A 80 4.35 -0.46 -13.09
N ALA A 81 5.15 -0.26 -14.14
CA ALA A 81 4.64 0.16 -15.44
C ALA A 81 3.65 -0.86 -16.04
N ARG A 82 3.94 -2.14 -15.89
CA ARG A 82 3.06 -3.23 -16.33
C ARG A 82 1.75 -3.25 -15.55
N LEU A 83 1.82 -3.16 -14.22
CA LEU A 83 0.66 -3.26 -13.34
C LEU A 83 -0.23 -2.03 -13.46
N SER A 84 0.34 -0.83 -13.37
CA SER A 84 -0.40 0.43 -13.50
C SER A 84 -1.07 0.53 -14.88
N GLY A 85 -0.40 0.08 -15.95
CA GLY A 85 -0.98 0.00 -17.29
C GLY A 85 -2.20 -0.92 -17.38
N ASN A 86 -2.15 -2.10 -16.75
CA ASN A 86 -3.27 -3.04 -16.71
C ASN A 86 -4.44 -2.47 -15.91
N LEU A 87 -4.21 -1.90 -14.74
CA LEU A 87 -5.22 -1.28 -13.91
C LEU A 87 -5.86 -0.07 -14.60
N TRP A 88 -5.05 0.73 -15.31
CA TRP A 88 -5.55 1.85 -16.11
C TRP A 88 -6.57 1.39 -17.17
N GLN A 89 -6.35 0.26 -17.84
CA GLN A 89 -7.31 -0.30 -18.79
C GLN A 89 -8.65 -0.65 -18.12
N ILE A 90 -8.61 -1.08 -16.86
CA ILE A 90 -9.84 -1.41 -16.10
C ILE A 90 -10.56 -0.14 -15.67
N PHE A 91 -9.86 0.84 -15.08
CA PHE A 91 -10.47 2.07 -14.57
C PHE A 91 -10.88 3.04 -15.69
N GLY A 92 -10.09 3.14 -16.75
CA GLY A 92 -10.37 4.00 -17.90
C GLY A 92 -10.50 5.46 -17.49
N LYS A 93 -11.64 6.09 -17.80
CA LYS A 93 -11.90 7.50 -17.49
C LYS A 93 -11.99 7.81 -15.98
N LEU A 94 -12.21 6.80 -15.15
CA LEU A 94 -12.29 6.95 -13.69
C LEU A 94 -10.93 6.90 -13.01
N ASP A 95 -9.85 6.66 -13.77
CA ASP A 95 -8.49 6.59 -13.25
C ASP A 95 -7.97 7.94 -12.76
N ARG A 96 -8.27 9.00 -13.51
CA ARG A 96 -7.72 10.33 -13.22
C ARG A 96 -8.46 11.02 -12.09
N HIS A 97 -7.71 11.52 -11.10
CA HIS A 97 -8.20 12.34 -10.01
C HIS A 97 -7.26 13.50 -9.70
N TRP A 98 -7.68 14.36 -8.78
CA TRP A 98 -6.93 15.54 -8.35
C TRP A 98 -6.64 15.46 -6.86
N GLU A 99 -5.38 15.71 -6.48
CA GLU A 99 -4.92 15.60 -5.11
C GLU A 99 -4.08 16.82 -4.72
N VAL A 100 -4.22 17.24 -3.47
CA VAL A 100 -3.33 18.20 -2.80
C VAL A 100 -2.44 17.39 -1.88
N PHE A 101 -1.11 17.48 -2.05
CA PHE A 101 -0.19 16.64 -1.28
C PHE A 101 -0.12 16.99 0.20
N ASP A 102 -0.10 18.29 0.51
CA ASP A 102 -0.21 18.75 1.88
C ASP A 102 -1.59 19.39 2.10
N PRO A 103 -2.54 18.67 2.75
CA PRO A 103 -3.89 19.19 2.98
C PRO A 103 -3.93 20.33 4.01
N THR A 104 -2.80 20.65 4.67
CA THR A 104 -2.68 21.74 5.64
C THR A 104 -2.18 23.02 5.00
N GLU A 105 -1.65 22.95 3.77
CA GLU A 105 -1.14 24.07 3.00
C GLU A 105 -2.11 24.45 1.85
N ASN A 106 -1.99 25.68 1.37
CA ASN A 106 -2.78 26.16 0.22
C ASN A 106 -2.04 25.89 -1.08
N GLU A 107 -2.08 24.61 -1.52
CA GLU A 107 -1.41 24.14 -2.73
C GLU A 107 -2.40 23.93 -3.88
N GLU A 108 -1.90 24.09 -5.13
CA GLU A 108 -2.68 23.76 -6.32
C GLU A 108 -2.78 22.23 -6.47
N PRO A 109 -3.98 21.71 -6.75
CA PRO A 109 -4.14 20.26 -6.96
C PRO A 109 -3.35 19.76 -8.17
N VAL A 110 -2.75 18.60 -8.04
CA VAL A 110 -2.06 17.90 -9.13
C VAL A 110 -2.88 16.74 -9.65
N SER A 111 -2.68 16.40 -10.92
CA SER A 111 -3.37 15.26 -11.54
C SER A 111 -2.66 13.96 -11.16
N CYS A 112 -3.40 13.04 -10.54
CA CYS A 112 -2.94 11.73 -10.12
C CYS A 112 -3.70 10.60 -10.85
N SER A 113 -3.22 9.37 -10.70
CA SER A 113 -3.77 8.16 -11.29
C SER A 113 -4.07 7.13 -10.21
N LEU A 114 -5.32 6.67 -10.14
CA LEU A 114 -5.73 5.60 -9.23
C LEU A 114 -4.97 4.30 -9.49
N ALA A 115 -4.71 3.97 -10.76
CA ALA A 115 -3.92 2.81 -11.14
C ALA A 115 -2.48 2.89 -10.63
N SER A 116 -1.87 4.09 -10.67
CA SER A 116 -0.54 4.32 -10.10
C SER A 116 -0.55 4.15 -8.58
N ASP A 117 -1.49 4.76 -7.89
CA ASP A 117 -1.59 4.65 -6.42
C ASP A 117 -1.72 3.20 -5.98
N ILE A 118 -2.57 2.42 -6.66
CA ILE A 118 -2.76 1.00 -6.34
C ILE A 118 -1.50 0.18 -6.65
N ALA A 119 -0.77 0.49 -7.73
CA ALA A 119 0.45 -0.19 -8.11
C ALA A 119 1.58 0.07 -7.11
N GLU A 120 1.75 1.32 -6.64
CA GLU A 120 2.73 1.66 -5.60
C GLU A 120 2.46 0.88 -4.31
N ILE A 121 1.23 0.92 -3.79
CA ILE A 121 0.86 0.17 -2.59
C ILE A 121 1.15 -1.33 -2.75
N TYR A 122 0.79 -1.91 -3.91
CA TYR A 122 1.03 -3.33 -4.18
C TYR A 122 2.51 -3.68 -4.11
N LEU A 123 3.38 -2.88 -4.72
CA LEU A 123 4.82 -3.16 -4.77
C LEU A 123 5.46 -3.03 -3.39
N ASP A 124 5.14 -1.99 -2.63
CA ASP A 124 5.61 -1.82 -1.26
C ASP A 124 5.20 -3.01 -0.39
N LEU A 125 3.95 -3.47 -0.49
CA LEU A 125 3.47 -4.63 0.26
C LEU A 125 4.14 -5.93 -0.19
N LYS A 126 4.43 -6.10 -1.48
CA LYS A 126 5.18 -7.28 -1.98
C LYS A 126 6.59 -7.31 -1.41
N ASP A 127 7.25 -6.17 -1.26
CA ASP A 127 8.58 -6.08 -0.64
C ASP A 127 8.49 -6.29 0.87
N ALA A 128 7.54 -5.66 1.56
CA ALA A 128 7.26 -5.87 2.97
C ALA A 128 7.03 -7.36 3.33
N LEU A 129 6.32 -8.11 2.47
CA LEU A 129 6.05 -9.54 2.64
C LEU A 129 7.27 -10.45 2.42
N LYS A 130 8.35 -9.94 1.82
CA LYS A 130 9.62 -10.68 1.67
C LYS A 130 10.48 -10.62 2.93
N LEU A 131 10.35 -9.55 3.74
CA LEU A 131 11.20 -9.28 4.89
C LEU A 131 11.25 -10.43 5.92
N PRO A 132 10.13 -11.05 6.33
CA PRO A 132 10.17 -12.17 7.27
C PRO A 132 10.99 -13.38 6.78
N LYS A 133 11.21 -13.50 5.48
CA LYS A 133 11.97 -14.59 4.84
C LYS A 133 13.42 -14.21 4.57
N SER A 134 13.80 -12.95 4.73
CA SER A 134 15.16 -12.46 4.47
C SER A 134 16.17 -12.80 5.58
N GLY A 135 15.69 -13.18 6.77
CA GLY A 135 16.52 -13.35 7.95
C GLY A 135 16.77 -12.07 8.74
N ALA A 136 16.08 -10.96 8.38
CA ALA A 136 16.13 -9.71 9.12
C ALA A 136 15.63 -9.89 10.56
N ALA A 137 16.13 -9.04 11.48
CA ALA A 137 15.65 -9.04 12.86
C ALA A 137 14.19 -8.59 12.93
N LEU A 138 13.40 -9.10 13.88
CA LEU A 138 11.99 -8.75 14.02
C LEU A 138 11.75 -7.24 14.17
N ASN A 139 12.62 -6.54 14.92
CA ASN A 139 12.51 -5.09 15.06
C ASN A 139 12.72 -4.37 13.73
N ASP A 140 13.66 -4.83 12.89
CA ASP A 140 13.90 -4.23 11.57
C ASP A 140 12.68 -4.43 10.67
N ILE A 141 12.07 -5.62 10.69
CA ILE A 141 10.84 -5.94 9.93
C ILE A 141 9.69 -5.02 10.36
N HIS A 142 9.42 -4.92 11.66
CA HIS A 142 8.31 -4.10 12.16
C HIS A 142 8.55 -2.60 11.94
N TRP A 143 9.80 -2.15 12.06
CA TRP A 143 10.20 -0.79 11.77
C TRP A 143 9.95 -0.45 10.30
N GLU A 144 10.39 -1.31 9.38
CA GLU A 144 10.22 -1.13 7.92
C GLU A 144 8.75 -1.08 7.54
N TRP A 145 7.92 -2.02 8.00
CA TRP A 145 6.48 -2.00 7.74
C TRP A 145 5.81 -0.69 8.15
N ARG A 146 6.20 -0.17 9.33
CA ARG A 146 5.67 1.10 9.82
C ARG A 146 6.23 2.28 9.04
N PHE A 147 7.52 2.27 8.76
CA PHE A 147 8.22 3.33 8.03
C PHE A 147 7.64 3.50 6.64
N ASP A 148 7.54 2.44 5.84
CA ASP A 148 6.97 2.46 4.50
C ASP A 148 5.51 2.95 4.50
N PHE A 149 4.73 2.53 5.49
CA PHE A 149 3.37 3.04 5.65
C PHE A 149 3.35 4.55 5.83
N HIS A 150 4.08 5.09 6.78
CA HIS A 150 4.00 6.51 7.12
C HIS A 150 4.69 7.41 6.10
N GLU A 151 5.81 6.99 5.54
CA GLU A 151 6.62 7.81 4.65
C GLU A 151 6.21 7.69 3.19
N HIS A 152 5.58 6.58 2.79
CA HIS A 152 5.28 6.35 1.39
C HIS A 152 3.81 5.99 1.13
N TRP A 153 3.41 4.74 1.36
CA TRP A 153 2.15 4.27 0.79
C TRP A 153 0.86 4.72 1.50
N SER A 154 0.93 5.32 2.70
CA SER A 154 -0.26 5.88 3.35
C SER A 154 -0.91 7.01 2.55
N ARG A 155 -0.11 7.80 1.83
CA ARG A 155 -0.59 8.87 0.94
C ARG A 155 -1.34 8.29 -0.25
N HIS A 156 -0.74 7.32 -0.93
CA HIS A 156 -1.39 6.59 -2.02
C HIS A 156 -2.68 5.91 -1.56
N ALA A 157 -2.66 5.29 -0.37
CA ALA A 157 -3.82 4.62 0.21
C ALA A 157 -4.97 5.58 0.52
N SER A 158 -4.70 6.73 1.12
CA SER A 158 -5.73 7.72 1.44
C SER A 158 -6.34 8.34 0.18
N SER A 159 -5.51 8.65 -0.81
CA SER A 159 -5.94 9.17 -2.10
C SER A 159 -6.80 8.14 -2.86
N ALA A 160 -6.29 6.92 -3.03
CA ALA A 160 -7.01 5.84 -3.70
C ALA A 160 -8.35 5.52 -3.01
N LEU A 161 -8.38 5.45 -1.68
CA LEU A 161 -9.59 5.15 -0.92
C LEU A 161 -10.66 6.24 -1.11
N LYS A 162 -10.27 7.51 -1.02
CA LYS A 162 -11.15 8.67 -1.27
C LYS A 162 -11.78 8.59 -2.66
N VAL A 163 -10.97 8.31 -3.69
CA VAL A 163 -11.45 8.18 -5.07
C VAL A 163 -12.39 6.99 -5.23
N MET A 164 -12.00 5.81 -4.75
CA MET A 164 -12.81 4.59 -4.87
C MET A 164 -14.17 4.72 -4.20
N LEU A 165 -14.24 5.34 -3.01
CA LEU A 165 -15.51 5.61 -2.33
C LEU A 165 -16.39 6.58 -3.12
N HIS A 166 -15.79 7.55 -3.83
CA HIS A 166 -16.53 8.49 -4.66
C HIS A 166 -17.06 7.82 -5.94
N ILE A 167 -16.27 6.95 -6.58
CA ILE A 167 -16.64 6.34 -7.87
C ILE A 167 -17.38 5.00 -7.73
N SER A 168 -17.55 4.47 -6.53
CA SER A 168 -18.15 3.14 -6.29
C SER A 168 -19.53 2.97 -6.92
N ASP A 169 -20.32 4.05 -7.02
CA ASP A 169 -21.63 4.06 -7.65
C ASP A 169 -21.60 4.41 -9.14
N LEU A 170 -20.45 4.86 -9.65
CA LEU A 170 -20.25 5.28 -11.05
C LEU A 170 -19.55 4.19 -11.89
N ALA A 171 -18.92 3.21 -11.25
CA ALA A 171 -18.09 2.19 -11.87
C ALA A 171 -18.88 1.03 -12.50
#